data_910cc643fcb957aefd794803e0bc9837
#
_entry.id   910cc643fcb957aefd794803e0bc9837
#
_cell.length_a   1.000
_cell.length_b   1.000
_cell.length_c   1.000
_cell.angle_alpha   90.00
_cell.angle_beta   90.00
_cell.angle_gamma   90.00
#
_symmetry.space_group_name_H-M   'P 1'
#
loop_
_entity.id
_entity.type
_entity.pdbx_description
1 polymer ?
#
loop_
_entity_poly.entity_id
_entity_poly.type
_entity_poly.pdbx_seq_one_letter_code
_entity_poly.pdbx_strand_id
1 'polypeptide(L)'
;MPLKSVVVADFGDLASLAWNHARVNQSKKTGDNMAIRIIRLFATLCAAMLLAVAGGAGAQQKFVIKLGWVTPDNPQDPYAAGAIMFKQTVERQSGGRIEVQMFPNKQLGDEKPMLEGLRFGTVDAAVITNAVVGQVEAAFQVNDLPFLYRDEAQAHKVLDGKVGQLLSKKLEAKGIVSLAYMEGGFRHMINNVRPVNKPEDVKGVKYRVMQNPVYIEMFSALGGNAVPMAWGETYTAVQQGTVDGLELPIGPIDSLKANEITKYLSLTNHTYSMIALLMSKKTYDKLPADLKNIVREAGKSALGPQRAATAANAKVLLVGLEKKGMKVNTVADITPFRNAVKPMYKKFEPSIGTEVMNEMLAAIK
;
A
#
# COMPACT_ATOMS: atom_id res chain seq x y z
N MET A 1 -6.76 -3.99 -38.98
CA MET A 1 -5.67 -3.15 -39.56
C MET A 1 -4.35 -3.74 -39.12
N PRO A 2 -3.48 -4.20 -40.03
CA PRO A 2 -2.26 -4.91 -39.67
C PRO A 2 -1.11 -3.95 -39.36
N LEU A 3 -0.33 -4.33 -38.38
CA LEU A 3 0.91 -3.69 -37.97
C LEU A 3 1.97 -3.79 -39.09
N LYS A 4 2.56 -2.66 -39.42
CA LYS A 4 3.66 -2.57 -40.37
C LYS A 4 4.94 -3.12 -39.74
N SER A 5 5.52 -4.12 -40.39
CA SER A 5 6.84 -4.69 -40.13
C SER A 5 7.94 -3.65 -40.33
N VAL A 6 8.79 -3.48 -39.32
CA VAL A 6 10.06 -2.74 -39.46
C VAL A 6 11.04 -3.63 -40.18
N VAL A 7 11.49 -3.19 -41.35
CA VAL A 7 12.54 -3.84 -42.14
C VAL A 7 13.87 -3.62 -41.41
N VAL A 8 14.48 -4.70 -40.94
CA VAL A 8 15.86 -4.74 -40.48
C VAL A 8 16.73 -4.75 -41.73
N ALA A 9 17.50 -3.68 -41.97
CA ALA A 9 18.44 -3.62 -43.06
C ALA A 9 19.56 -4.65 -42.83
N ASP A 10 19.76 -5.51 -43.81
CA ASP A 10 20.75 -6.58 -43.82
C ASP A 10 22.18 -5.98 -43.98
N PHE A 11 22.98 -6.07 -42.91
CA PHE A 11 24.38 -5.62 -42.90
C PHE A 11 25.34 -6.50 -43.75
N GLY A 12 24.81 -7.52 -44.41
CA GLY A 12 25.57 -8.39 -45.28
C GLY A 12 26.05 -7.75 -46.57
N ASP A 13 25.32 -6.78 -47.13
CA ASP A 13 25.63 -6.14 -48.42
C ASP A 13 26.77 -5.13 -48.39
N LEU A 14 27.06 -4.50 -47.26
CA LEU A 14 28.17 -3.55 -47.13
C LEU A 14 29.55 -4.23 -47.09
N ALA A 15 29.62 -5.48 -46.63
CA ALA A 15 30.84 -6.26 -46.60
C ALA A 15 31.19 -6.81 -48.00
N SER A 16 30.19 -7.15 -48.85
CA SER A 16 30.37 -7.65 -50.20
C SER A 16 30.83 -6.56 -51.17
N LEU A 17 30.39 -5.32 -51.03
CA LEU A 17 30.81 -4.16 -51.80
C LEU A 17 32.26 -3.77 -51.53
N ALA A 18 32.73 -3.87 -50.30
CA ALA A 18 34.12 -3.58 -49.92
C ALA A 18 35.10 -4.65 -50.48
N TRP A 19 34.64 -5.92 -50.64
CA TRP A 19 35.49 -7.01 -51.15
C TRP A 19 35.65 -7.00 -52.66
N ASN A 20 34.67 -6.53 -53.41
CA ASN A 20 34.72 -6.46 -54.87
C ASN A 20 35.56 -5.26 -55.39
N HIS A 21 35.68 -4.17 -54.69
CA HIS A 21 36.54 -3.03 -55.04
C HIS A 21 38.04 -3.31 -54.81
N ALA A 22 38.40 -4.28 -53.98
CA ALA A 22 39.80 -4.62 -53.72
C ALA A 22 40.45 -5.49 -54.81
N ARG A 23 39.67 -5.99 -55.80
CA ARG A 23 40.15 -6.95 -56.82
C ARG A 23 40.53 -6.33 -58.14
N VAL A 24 40.34 -5.05 -58.43
CA VAL A 24 40.50 -4.43 -59.76
C VAL A 24 41.79 -3.59 -59.91
N ASN A 25 42.64 -3.40 -58.95
CA ASN A 25 43.85 -2.58 -59.12
C ASN A 25 45.11 -3.24 -58.55
N GLN A 26 45.51 -4.36 -59.19
CA GLN A 26 46.92 -4.86 -59.12
C GLN A 26 47.80 -4.27 -60.21
N SER A 27 48.03 -2.95 -60.24
CA SER A 27 49.19 -2.43 -60.98
C SER A 27 49.44 -0.92 -60.55
N LYS A 28 50.01 -0.73 -59.41
CA LYS A 28 50.91 0.41 -59.07
C LYS A 28 51.48 0.18 -57.67
N LYS A 29 52.61 -0.53 -57.63
CA LYS A 29 53.41 -0.66 -56.41
C LYS A 29 54.06 0.71 -56.10
N THR A 30 53.79 1.26 -54.97
CA THR A 30 54.61 1.91 -53.94
C THR A 30 53.88 2.95 -53.07
N GLY A 31 52.61 3.34 -53.40
CA GLY A 31 51.87 4.34 -52.58
C GLY A 31 50.81 3.74 -51.66
N ASP A 32 50.41 2.49 -51.88
CA ASP A 32 49.16 1.94 -51.25
C ASP A 32 49.31 1.37 -49.84
N ASN A 33 50.55 1.11 -49.39
CA ASN A 33 50.72 0.50 -48.06
C ASN A 33 50.41 1.43 -46.87
N MET A 34 50.50 2.73 -47.08
CA MET A 34 50.26 3.73 -46.04
C MET A 34 48.74 3.98 -45.87
N ALA A 35 47.99 4.07 -46.99
CA ALA A 35 46.52 4.26 -46.95
C ALA A 35 45.80 3.01 -46.37
N ILE A 36 46.24 1.80 -46.75
CA ILE A 36 45.69 0.54 -46.21
C ILE A 36 45.97 0.42 -44.67
N ARG A 37 47.16 0.86 -44.24
CA ARG A 37 47.49 0.87 -42.80
C ARG A 37 46.64 1.85 -42.03
N ILE A 38 46.37 3.06 -42.57
CA ILE A 38 45.52 4.07 -41.95
C ILE A 38 44.06 3.59 -41.89
N ILE A 39 43.50 2.98 -42.94
CA ILE A 39 42.17 2.43 -42.98
C ILE A 39 42.02 1.27 -41.97
N ARG A 40 43.02 0.39 -41.85
CA ARG A 40 43.02 -0.68 -40.86
C ARG A 40 43.12 -0.15 -39.41
N LEU A 41 43.92 0.91 -39.19
CA LEU A 41 43.98 1.56 -37.87
C LEU A 41 42.65 2.26 -37.50
N PHE A 42 42.00 2.91 -38.47
CA PHE A 42 40.67 3.52 -38.25
C PHE A 42 39.59 2.45 -38.00
N ALA A 43 39.61 1.35 -38.78
CA ALA A 43 38.66 0.26 -38.59
C ALA A 43 38.85 -0.45 -37.23
N THR A 44 40.08 -0.62 -36.76
CA THR A 44 40.36 -1.17 -35.41
C THR A 44 40.01 -0.20 -34.30
N LEU A 45 40.22 1.11 -34.53
CA LEU A 45 39.83 2.13 -33.55
C LEU A 45 38.29 2.25 -33.43
N CYS A 46 37.56 2.22 -34.54
CA CYS A 46 36.10 2.18 -34.56
C CYS A 46 35.53 0.88 -33.97
N ALA A 47 36.15 -0.27 -34.24
CA ALA A 47 35.75 -1.54 -33.60
C ALA A 47 36.03 -1.56 -32.10
N ALA A 48 37.15 -0.95 -31.64
CA ALA A 48 37.47 -0.80 -30.24
C ALA A 48 36.51 0.18 -29.54
N MET A 49 36.12 1.30 -30.20
CA MET A 49 35.09 2.21 -29.69
C MET A 49 33.70 1.56 -29.59
N LEU A 50 33.30 0.76 -30.60
CA LEU A 50 32.04 0.01 -30.56
C LEU A 50 32.01 -1.06 -29.45
N LEU A 51 33.14 -1.72 -29.20
CA LEU A 51 33.30 -2.67 -28.11
C LEU A 51 33.35 -1.97 -26.76
N ALA A 52 33.88 -0.75 -26.61
CA ALA A 52 33.88 0.03 -25.40
C ALA A 52 32.47 0.56 -25.05
N VAL A 53 31.63 0.88 -26.04
CA VAL A 53 30.22 1.26 -25.85
C VAL A 53 29.33 0.04 -25.51
N ALA A 54 29.63 -1.13 -26.07
CA ALA A 54 28.93 -2.38 -25.74
C ALA A 54 29.31 -2.96 -24.36
N GLY A 55 30.54 -2.66 -23.87
CA GLY A 55 31.00 -3.10 -22.54
C GLY A 55 30.47 -2.30 -21.37
N GLY A 56 29.78 -1.15 -21.61
CA GLY A 56 29.23 -0.28 -20.59
C GLY A 56 27.80 -0.60 -20.14
N ALA A 57 27.11 -1.56 -20.76
CA ALA A 57 25.85 -2.08 -20.27
C ALA A 57 26.11 -3.10 -19.16
N GLY A 58 26.77 -2.68 -18.08
CA GLY A 58 26.84 -3.45 -16.85
C GLY A 58 25.42 -3.88 -16.50
N ALA A 59 25.18 -5.16 -16.29
CA ALA A 59 23.88 -5.67 -15.89
C ALA A 59 23.43 -4.86 -14.65
N GLN A 60 22.50 -3.94 -14.89
CA GLN A 60 22.03 -3.03 -13.85
C GLN A 60 21.39 -3.89 -12.75
N GLN A 61 21.93 -3.84 -11.54
CA GLN A 61 21.46 -4.67 -10.44
C GLN A 61 19.97 -4.50 -10.26
N LYS A 62 19.21 -5.59 -10.40
CA LYS A 62 17.75 -5.62 -10.22
C LYS A 62 17.44 -5.95 -8.76
N PHE A 63 16.53 -5.18 -8.18
CA PHE A 63 16.02 -5.38 -6.84
C PHE A 63 14.59 -5.87 -6.91
N VAL A 64 14.26 -6.91 -6.14
CA VAL A 64 12.91 -7.43 -6.02
C VAL A 64 12.35 -7.03 -4.67
N ILE A 65 11.13 -6.46 -4.65
CA ILE A 65 10.37 -6.12 -3.45
C ILE A 65 9.11 -6.98 -3.42
N LYS A 66 8.99 -7.86 -2.44
CA LYS A 66 7.78 -8.65 -2.18
C LYS A 66 6.83 -7.79 -1.35
N LEU A 67 5.67 -7.44 -1.92
CA LEU A 67 4.66 -6.59 -1.31
C LEU A 67 3.41 -7.40 -0.99
N GLY A 68 3.08 -7.55 0.31
CA GLY A 68 1.93 -8.32 0.78
C GLY A 68 0.79 -7.46 1.32
N TRP A 69 -0.44 -8.01 1.27
CA TRP A 69 -1.62 -7.48 1.97
C TRP A 69 -2.67 -8.58 2.18
N VAL A 70 -3.68 -8.31 3.02
CA VAL A 70 -4.61 -9.35 3.48
C VAL A 70 -5.89 -9.46 2.67
N THR A 71 -6.32 -8.41 1.99
CA THR A 71 -7.53 -8.41 1.17
C THR A 71 -7.29 -9.01 -0.22
N PRO A 72 -8.36 -9.38 -0.97
CA PRO A 72 -8.23 -9.86 -2.35
C PRO A 72 -7.58 -8.83 -3.28
N ASP A 73 -7.05 -9.29 -4.41
CA ASP A 73 -6.54 -8.45 -5.49
C ASP A 73 -7.69 -7.84 -6.30
N ASN A 74 -8.33 -6.85 -5.70
CA ASN A 74 -9.42 -6.08 -6.30
C ASN A 74 -9.05 -4.60 -6.32
N PRO A 75 -8.91 -3.96 -7.49
CA PRO A 75 -8.56 -2.53 -7.59
C PRO A 75 -9.53 -1.57 -6.88
N GLN A 76 -10.74 -2.01 -6.56
CA GLN A 76 -11.70 -1.22 -5.77
C GLN A 76 -11.46 -1.32 -4.26
N ASP A 77 -10.67 -2.31 -3.82
CA ASP A 77 -10.22 -2.43 -2.43
C ASP A 77 -9.06 -1.45 -2.17
N PRO A 78 -9.09 -0.69 -1.06
CA PRO A 78 -8.08 0.34 -0.79
C PRO A 78 -6.66 -0.21 -0.63
N TYR A 79 -6.48 -1.44 -0.13
CA TYR A 79 -5.16 -2.08 0.01
C TYR A 79 -4.56 -2.42 -1.35
N ALA A 80 -5.35 -3.09 -2.20
CA ALA A 80 -4.93 -3.44 -3.56
C ALA A 80 -4.67 -2.20 -4.40
N ALA A 81 -5.55 -1.18 -4.34
CA ALA A 81 -5.36 0.08 -5.05
C ALA A 81 -4.01 0.73 -4.70
N GLY A 82 -3.68 0.80 -3.40
CA GLY A 82 -2.41 1.35 -2.93
C GLY A 82 -1.20 0.55 -3.39
N ALA A 83 -1.27 -0.77 -3.30
CA ALA A 83 -0.21 -1.68 -3.74
C ALA A 83 0.05 -1.57 -5.25
N ILE A 84 -1.01 -1.54 -6.07
CA ILE A 84 -0.95 -1.40 -7.53
C ILE A 84 -0.31 -0.06 -7.92
N MET A 85 -0.76 1.06 -7.31
CA MET A 85 -0.24 2.40 -7.61
C MET A 85 1.23 2.54 -7.22
N PHE A 86 1.62 2.00 -6.08
CA PHE A 86 3.02 1.97 -5.65
C PHE A 86 3.88 1.16 -6.62
N LYS A 87 3.47 -0.08 -6.96
CA LYS A 87 4.16 -0.94 -7.93
C LYS A 87 4.40 -0.21 -9.25
N GLN A 88 3.32 0.30 -9.85
CA GLN A 88 3.39 0.97 -11.16
C GLN A 88 4.34 2.19 -11.14
N THR A 89 4.32 2.94 -10.03
CA THR A 89 5.14 4.15 -9.90
C THR A 89 6.60 3.80 -9.68
N VAL A 90 6.91 2.86 -8.78
CA VAL A 90 8.29 2.47 -8.46
C VAL A 90 8.96 1.79 -9.66
N GLU A 91 8.26 0.87 -10.34
CA GLU A 91 8.83 0.18 -11.51
C GLU A 91 9.12 1.14 -12.65
N ARG A 92 8.19 2.06 -12.95
CA ARG A 92 8.37 3.09 -13.99
C ARG A 92 9.52 4.03 -13.64
N GLN A 93 9.55 4.59 -12.42
CA GLN A 93 10.56 5.59 -12.02
C GLN A 93 11.95 5.00 -11.85
N SER A 94 12.06 3.72 -11.49
CA SER A 94 13.33 3.02 -11.39
C SER A 94 13.88 2.54 -12.75
N GLY A 95 13.13 2.74 -13.85
CA GLY A 95 13.50 2.19 -15.16
C GLY A 95 13.58 0.66 -15.15
N GLY A 96 12.75 -0.01 -14.33
CA GLY A 96 12.75 -1.47 -14.18
C GLY A 96 13.86 -2.03 -13.28
N ARG A 97 14.66 -1.18 -12.63
CA ARG A 97 15.67 -1.64 -11.65
C ARG A 97 15.06 -2.19 -10.36
N ILE A 98 13.83 -1.77 -10.04
CA ILE A 98 13.03 -2.38 -8.98
C ILE A 98 11.87 -3.13 -9.64
N GLU A 99 11.66 -4.38 -9.25
CA GLU A 99 10.48 -5.19 -9.55
C GLU A 99 9.68 -5.36 -8.27
N VAL A 100 8.37 -5.07 -8.31
CA VAL A 100 7.47 -5.31 -7.18
C VAL A 100 6.62 -6.54 -7.47
N GLN A 101 6.83 -7.59 -6.69
CA GLN A 101 6.02 -8.81 -6.72
C GLN A 101 4.89 -8.68 -5.70
N MET A 102 3.64 -8.78 -6.18
CA MET A 102 2.44 -8.60 -5.35
C MET A 102 1.95 -9.93 -4.78
N PHE A 103 1.64 -9.93 -3.47
CA PHE A 103 1.17 -11.08 -2.71
C PHE A 103 -0.14 -10.73 -1.97
N PRO A 104 -1.29 -10.72 -2.67
CA PRO A 104 -2.59 -10.44 -2.09
C PRO A 104 -3.09 -11.60 -1.20
N ASN A 105 -4.23 -11.35 -0.55
CA ASN A 105 -5.03 -12.40 0.10
C ASN A 105 -4.23 -13.26 1.08
N LYS A 106 -3.42 -12.65 1.92
CA LYS A 106 -2.60 -13.28 2.97
C LYS A 106 -1.52 -14.25 2.45
N GLN A 107 -1.08 -14.17 1.20
CA GLN A 107 -0.05 -15.07 0.67
C GLN A 107 1.28 -14.98 1.43
N LEU A 108 1.58 -13.84 2.07
CA LEU A 108 2.73 -13.66 2.97
C LEU A 108 2.36 -13.76 4.47
N GLY A 109 1.16 -14.25 4.78
CA GLY A 109 0.62 -14.32 6.14
C GLY A 109 -0.42 -13.25 6.43
N ASP A 110 -1.01 -13.30 7.64
CA ASP A 110 -1.93 -12.25 8.12
C ASP A 110 -1.13 -10.97 8.52
N GLU A 111 -1.81 -9.86 8.83
CA GLU A 111 -1.16 -8.56 9.06
C GLU A 111 -0.08 -8.59 10.16
N LYS A 112 -0.35 -9.27 11.30
CA LYS A 112 0.63 -9.35 12.39
C LYS A 112 1.90 -10.12 12.00
N PRO A 113 1.84 -11.33 11.41
CA PRO A 113 3.00 -12.02 10.86
C PRO A 113 3.77 -11.18 9.82
N MET A 114 3.06 -10.49 8.91
CA MET A 114 3.72 -9.62 7.93
C MET A 114 4.42 -8.44 8.61
N LEU A 115 3.81 -7.81 9.61
CA LEU A 115 4.40 -6.69 10.36
C LEU A 115 5.69 -7.13 11.09
N GLU A 116 5.68 -8.29 11.73
CA GLU A 116 6.89 -8.87 12.32
C GLU A 116 7.93 -9.22 11.25
N GLY A 117 7.48 -9.76 10.11
CA GLY A 117 8.34 -10.03 8.96
C GLY A 117 9.06 -8.78 8.44
N LEU A 118 8.39 -7.63 8.41
CA LEU A 118 9.02 -6.34 8.07
C LEU A 118 10.14 -5.98 9.06
N ARG A 119 9.92 -6.15 10.37
CA ARG A 119 10.94 -5.87 11.42
C ARG A 119 12.18 -6.74 11.24
N PHE A 120 11.98 -8.02 10.95
CA PHE A 120 13.08 -8.98 10.82
C PHE A 120 13.67 -9.04 9.40
N GLY A 121 13.02 -8.44 8.41
CA GLY A 121 13.47 -8.42 7.01
C GLY A 121 13.16 -9.71 6.24
N THR A 122 12.18 -10.50 6.67
CA THR A 122 11.66 -11.67 5.96
C THR A 122 10.52 -11.32 5.02
N VAL A 123 9.85 -10.16 5.23
CA VAL A 123 8.92 -9.51 4.33
C VAL A 123 9.54 -8.17 3.92
N ASP A 124 9.49 -7.82 2.63
CA ASP A 124 10.11 -6.60 2.12
C ASP A 124 9.21 -5.38 2.29
N ALA A 125 7.93 -5.51 1.89
CA ALA A 125 6.93 -4.46 2.01
C ALA A 125 5.55 -5.05 2.29
N ALA A 126 4.66 -4.28 2.92
CA ALA A 126 3.28 -4.67 3.16
C ALA A 126 2.35 -3.45 3.29
N VAL A 127 1.07 -3.64 2.96
CA VAL A 127 0.00 -2.70 3.33
C VAL A 127 -0.69 -3.26 4.58
N ILE A 128 -0.57 -2.54 5.70
CA ILE A 128 -1.01 -2.98 7.04
C ILE A 128 -1.96 -1.93 7.64
N THR A 129 -3.04 -2.37 8.27
CA THR A 129 -3.96 -1.46 8.98
C THR A 129 -3.29 -0.85 10.23
N ASN A 130 -3.61 0.41 10.52
CA ASN A 130 -3.10 1.15 11.69
C ASN A 130 -3.22 0.37 13.00
N ALA A 131 -4.36 -0.24 13.21
CA ALA A 131 -4.65 -0.97 14.44
C ALA A 131 -3.65 -2.11 14.72
N VAL A 132 -3.13 -2.75 13.67
CA VAL A 132 -2.09 -3.79 13.81
C VAL A 132 -0.72 -3.15 13.99
N VAL A 133 -0.42 -2.04 13.29
CA VAL A 133 0.83 -1.28 13.50
C VAL A 133 0.97 -0.85 14.96
N GLY A 134 -0.14 -0.47 15.61
CA GLY A 134 -0.22 -0.11 17.03
C GLY A 134 0.23 -1.22 18.00
N GLN A 135 0.35 -2.47 17.55
CA GLN A 135 0.90 -3.57 18.37
C GLN A 135 2.45 -3.52 18.47
N VAL A 136 3.12 -2.91 17.49
CA VAL A 136 4.58 -2.74 17.47
C VAL A 136 4.99 -1.37 18.01
N GLU A 137 4.21 -0.34 17.70
CA GLU A 137 4.42 1.03 18.17
C GLU A 137 3.10 1.62 18.69
N ALA A 138 2.95 1.67 20.00
CA ALA A 138 1.69 2.06 20.66
C ALA A 138 1.23 3.48 20.32
N ALA A 139 2.13 4.37 19.91
CA ALA A 139 1.78 5.73 19.48
C ALA A 139 0.77 5.74 18.32
N PHE A 140 0.75 4.70 17.47
CA PHE A 140 -0.21 4.56 16.38
C PHE A 140 -1.66 4.41 16.85
N GLN A 141 -1.89 3.98 18.11
CA GLN A 141 -3.22 3.90 18.72
C GLN A 141 -3.94 5.24 18.72
N VAL A 142 -3.25 6.36 18.59
CA VAL A 142 -3.86 7.68 18.46
C VAL A 142 -4.86 7.76 17.30
N ASN A 143 -4.56 7.13 16.16
CA ASN A 143 -5.45 7.11 14.98
C ASN A 143 -6.69 6.22 15.17
N ASP A 144 -6.64 5.28 16.12
CA ASP A 144 -7.74 4.35 16.39
C ASP A 144 -8.73 4.94 17.42
N LEU A 145 -8.42 6.10 18.03
CA LEU A 145 -9.32 6.76 18.97
C LEU A 145 -10.67 7.07 18.28
N PRO A 146 -11.79 6.67 18.89
CA PRO A 146 -13.10 6.78 18.25
C PRO A 146 -13.52 8.23 18.05
N PHE A 147 -14.13 8.51 16.88
CA PHE A 147 -14.62 9.84 16.48
C PHE A 147 -13.55 10.93 16.51
N LEU A 148 -12.29 10.57 16.33
CA LEU A 148 -11.14 11.48 16.36
C LEU A 148 -11.21 12.51 15.22
N TYR A 149 -11.41 12.04 14.01
CA TYR A 149 -11.46 12.88 12.82
C TYR A 149 -12.91 13.21 12.44
N ARG A 150 -13.10 14.43 11.96
CA ARG A 150 -14.39 14.92 11.46
C ARG A 150 -14.73 14.37 10.08
N ASP A 151 -13.71 14.32 9.22
CA ASP A 151 -13.79 13.92 7.83
C ASP A 151 -12.42 13.41 7.30
N GLU A 152 -12.40 12.85 6.11
CA GLU A 152 -11.20 12.33 5.47
C GLU A 152 -10.15 13.43 5.23
N ALA A 153 -10.58 14.64 4.86
CA ALA A 153 -9.68 15.76 4.59
C ALA A 153 -8.89 16.18 5.85
N GLN A 154 -9.54 16.16 7.02
CA GLN A 154 -8.86 16.41 8.28
C GLN A 154 -7.86 15.27 8.60
N ALA A 155 -8.26 14.02 8.41
CA ALA A 155 -7.37 12.88 8.63
C ALA A 155 -6.14 12.95 7.71
N HIS A 156 -6.33 13.25 6.43
CA HIS A 156 -5.23 13.43 5.47
C HIS A 156 -4.27 14.54 5.91
N LYS A 157 -4.80 15.73 6.25
CA LYS A 157 -3.98 16.87 6.71
C LYS A 157 -3.12 16.52 7.92
N VAL A 158 -3.70 15.80 8.88
CA VAL A 158 -3.00 15.40 10.12
C VAL A 158 -1.91 14.36 9.82
N LEU A 159 -2.25 13.33 9.04
CA LEU A 159 -1.33 12.23 8.72
C LEU A 159 -0.19 12.65 7.78
N ASP A 160 -0.43 13.62 6.89
CA ASP A 160 0.60 14.18 6.02
C ASP A 160 1.47 15.24 6.75
N GLY A 161 1.02 15.68 7.94
CA GLY A 161 1.67 16.69 8.77
C GLY A 161 2.63 16.14 9.81
N LYS A 162 2.79 16.91 10.89
CA LYS A 162 3.75 16.62 11.98
C LYS A 162 3.43 15.32 12.73
N VAL A 163 2.16 15.01 12.91
CA VAL A 163 1.75 13.73 13.56
C VAL A 163 2.28 12.55 12.76
N GLY A 164 2.04 12.50 11.44
CA GLY A 164 2.55 11.42 10.59
C GLY A 164 4.08 11.33 10.59
N GLN A 165 4.79 12.46 10.65
CA GLN A 165 6.25 12.48 10.77
C GLN A 165 6.73 11.88 12.10
N LEU A 166 6.08 12.23 13.22
CA LEU A 166 6.38 11.66 14.54
C LEU A 166 6.15 10.14 14.56
N LEU A 167 5.02 9.68 14.03
CA LEU A 167 4.69 8.26 13.92
C LEU A 167 5.72 7.51 13.06
N SER A 168 6.08 8.08 11.90
CA SER A 168 7.08 7.47 11.01
C SER A 168 8.44 7.33 11.69
N LYS A 169 8.91 8.36 12.40
CA LYS A 169 10.16 8.32 13.17
C LYS A 169 10.15 7.24 14.25
N LYS A 170 9.04 7.11 14.99
CA LYS A 170 8.89 6.06 16.02
C LYS A 170 8.91 4.67 15.42
N LEU A 171 8.25 4.47 14.28
CA LEU A 171 8.20 3.18 13.59
C LEU A 171 9.55 2.81 12.96
N GLU A 172 10.29 3.79 12.44
CA GLU A 172 11.62 3.57 11.89
C GLU A 172 12.60 3.06 12.97
N ALA A 173 12.48 3.52 14.21
CA ALA A 173 13.22 3.00 15.35
C ALA A 173 12.90 1.52 15.68
N LYS A 174 11.76 1.01 15.19
CA LYS A 174 11.37 -0.41 15.30
C LYS A 174 11.80 -1.25 14.08
N GLY A 175 12.56 -0.67 13.15
CA GLY A 175 13.05 -1.37 11.96
C GLY A 175 12.09 -1.37 10.77
N ILE A 176 11.09 -0.49 10.76
CA ILE A 176 10.08 -0.38 9.69
C ILE A 176 10.04 1.05 9.15
N VAL A 177 10.15 1.21 7.84
CA VAL A 177 10.05 2.50 7.13
C VAL A 177 8.60 2.69 6.67
N SER A 178 7.96 3.80 7.08
CA SER A 178 6.68 4.22 6.53
C SER A 178 6.89 4.92 5.20
N LEU A 179 6.28 4.42 4.14
CA LEU A 179 6.33 5.02 2.80
C LEU A 179 5.13 5.93 2.54
N ALA A 180 3.94 5.52 3.04
CA ALA A 180 2.71 6.29 2.89
C ALA A 180 1.66 5.90 3.96
N TYR A 181 0.85 6.87 4.38
CA TYR A 181 -0.36 6.67 5.16
C TYR A 181 -1.57 6.86 4.25
N MET A 182 -2.10 5.75 3.77
CA MET A 182 -3.15 5.70 2.77
C MET A 182 -4.53 5.65 3.42
N GLU A 183 -5.56 5.82 2.61
CA GLU A 183 -6.96 5.76 3.02
C GLU A 183 -7.49 4.33 3.01
N GLY A 184 -8.01 3.85 4.15
CA GLY A 184 -8.90 2.70 4.21
C GLY A 184 -10.38 3.12 4.24
N GLY A 185 -10.66 4.37 4.65
CA GLY A 185 -12.00 4.95 4.82
C GLY A 185 -12.51 4.90 6.25
N PHE A 186 -13.61 5.60 6.51
CA PHE A 186 -14.29 5.49 7.81
C PHE A 186 -14.91 4.10 7.99
N ARG A 187 -14.90 3.62 9.23
CA ARG A 187 -15.39 2.29 9.60
C ARG A 187 -16.83 2.35 10.09
N HIS A 188 -17.57 1.29 9.76
CA HIS A 188 -19.00 1.15 10.01
C HIS A 188 -19.27 -0.17 10.71
N MET A 189 -20.37 -0.23 11.47
CA MET A 189 -20.79 -1.45 12.14
C MET A 189 -21.68 -2.29 11.24
N ILE A 190 -21.35 -3.57 11.08
CA ILE A 190 -22.16 -4.54 10.34
C ILE A 190 -22.47 -5.75 11.25
N ASN A 191 -23.72 -6.22 11.24
CA ASN A 191 -24.14 -7.33 12.10
C ASN A 191 -25.40 -8.03 11.61
N ASN A 192 -25.75 -9.16 12.26
CA ASN A 192 -26.93 -9.96 11.96
C ASN A 192 -28.12 -9.73 12.91
N VAL A 193 -27.92 -8.94 13.96
CA VAL A 193 -28.89 -8.81 15.06
C VAL A 193 -29.89 -7.66 14.82
N ARG A 194 -29.38 -6.44 14.61
CA ARG A 194 -30.22 -5.23 14.45
C ARG A 194 -29.45 -4.06 13.83
N PRO A 195 -30.14 -3.06 13.24
CA PRO A 195 -29.50 -1.80 12.89
C PRO A 195 -29.02 -1.07 14.15
N VAL A 196 -27.89 -0.34 14.05
CA VAL A 196 -27.33 0.46 15.14
C VAL A 196 -27.61 1.93 14.87
N ASN A 197 -28.44 2.54 15.71
CA ASN A 197 -28.80 3.96 15.67
C ASN A 197 -28.32 4.73 16.90
N LYS A 198 -28.10 4.02 18.01
CA LYS A 198 -27.67 4.55 19.31
C LYS A 198 -26.79 3.52 20.04
N PRO A 199 -26.03 3.92 21.08
CA PRO A 199 -25.14 3.00 21.81
C PRO A 199 -25.84 1.76 22.36
N GLU A 200 -27.09 1.89 22.81
CA GLU A 200 -27.86 0.78 23.36
C GLU A 200 -28.11 -0.35 22.34
N ASP A 201 -28.09 -0.03 21.04
CA ASP A 201 -28.25 -1.02 19.97
C ASP A 201 -27.01 -1.92 19.82
N VAL A 202 -25.85 -1.48 20.32
CA VAL A 202 -24.59 -2.26 20.36
C VAL A 202 -24.61 -3.29 21.51
N LYS A 203 -25.42 -3.01 22.56
CA LYS A 203 -25.43 -3.81 23.77
C LYS A 203 -25.76 -5.28 23.50
N GLY A 204 -24.88 -6.15 24.02
CA GLY A 204 -25.03 -7.61 23.95
C GLY A 204 -24.67 -8.22 22.58
N VAL A 205 -24.39 -7.41 21.56
CA VAL A 205 -23.94 -7.91 20.26
C VAL A 205 -22.46 -8.28 20.33
N LYS A 206 -22.11 -9.48 19.85
CA LYS A 206 -20.72 -9.94 19.77
C LYS A 206 -20.11 -9.41 18.50
N TYR A 207 -19.24 -8.40 18.63
CA TYR A 207 -18.52 -7.86 17.49
C TYR A 207 -17.11 -8.45 17.41
N ARG A 208 -16.76 -9.02 16.26
CA ARG A 208 -15.34 -9.20 15.96
C ARG A 208 -14.69 -7.82 15.87
N VAL A 209 -13.60 -7.62 16.60
CA VAL A 209 -12.76 -6.43 16.51
C VAL A 209 -11.33 -6.83 16.16
N MET A 210 -10.54 -5.86 15.70
CA MET A 210 -9.11 -6.09 15.52
C MET A 210 -8.43 -6.31 16.87
N GLN A 211 -7.31 -7.04 16.87
CA GLN A 211 -6.50 -7.33 18.06
C GLN A 211 -5.77 -6.05 18.54
N ASN A 212 -6.56 -5.06 18.96
CA ASN A 212 -6.09 -3.73 19.35
C ASN A 212 -6.89 -3.27 20.59
N PRO A 213 -6.23 -2.81 21.66
CA PRO A 213 -6.89 -2.45 22.92
C PRO A 213 -7.89 -1.29 22.78
N VAL A 214 -7.66 -0.36 21.82
CA VAL A 214 -8.59 0.75 21.60
C VAL A 214 -9.95 0.25 21.08
N TYR A 215 -9.94 -0.69 20.11
CA TYR A 215 -11.17 -1.28 19.58
C TYR A 215 -11.89 -2.13 20.63
N ILE A 216 -11.16 -2.92 21.41
CA ILE A 216 -11.73 -3.71 22.50
C ILE A 216 -12.44 -2.80 23.48
N GLU A 217 -11.78 -1.74 23.93
CA GLU A 217 -12.34 -0.77 24.87
C GLU A 217 -13.53 -0.01 24.30
N MET A 218 -13.46 0.42 23.04
CA MET A 218 -14.54 1.15 22.38
C MET A 218 -15.83 0.33 22.37
N PHE A 219 -15.79 -0.92 21.92
CA PHE A 219 -16.99 -1.76 21.90
C PHE A 219 -17.47 -2.09 23.31
N SER A 220 -16.57 -2.28 24.28
CA SER A 220 -16.94 -2.45 25.70
C SER A 220 -17.62 -1.20 26.26
N ALA A 221 -17.11 -0.01 25.97
CA ALA A 221 -17.70 1.27 26.40
C ALA A 221 -19.10 1.50 25.80
N LEU A 222 -19.36 0.97 24.60
CA LEU A 222 -20.67 0.99 23.95
C LEU A 222 -21.60 -0.13 24.43
N GLY A 223 -21.14 -1.00 25.34
CA GLY A 223 -21.92 -2.13 25.89
C GLY A 223 -21.95 -3.37 25.00
N GLY A 224 -21.16 -3.41 23.92
CA GLY A 224 -20.99 -4.56 23.06
C GLY A 224 -19.99 -5.57 23.60
N ASN A 225 -20.02 -6.79 23.08
CA ASN A 225 -19.07 -7.83 23.42
C ASN A 225 -17.96 -7.85 22.35
N ALA A 226 -16.80 -7.26 22.66
CA ALA A 226 -15.65 -7.25 21.77
C ALA A 226 -14.94 -8.60 21.75
N VAL A 227 -14.80 -9.20 20.57
CA VAL A 227 -14.08 -10.47 20.35
C VAL A 227 -12.90 -10.20 19.43
N PRO A 228 -11.67 -10.01 19.98
CA PRO A 228 -10.50 -9.74 19.16
C PRO A 228 -10.06 -10.97 18.39
N MET A 229 -9.91 -10.83 17.06
CA MET A 229 -9.38 -11.90 16.20
C MET A 229 -8.73 -11.36 14.94
N ALA A 230 -7.81 -12.16 14.35
CA ALA A 230 -7.11 -11.85 13.11
C ALA A 230 -8.08 -11.76 11.93
N TRP A 231 -7.65 -11.10 10.84
CA TRP A 231 -8.47 -10.94 9.64
C TRP A 231 -8.87 -12.28 9.02
N GLY A 232 -7.93 -13.22 8.95
CA GLY A 232 -8.13 -14.51 8.31
C GLY A 232 -9.22 -15.39 8.91
N GLU A 233 -9.60 -15.13 10.17
CA GLU A 233 -10.62 -15.89 10.92
C GLU A 233 -12.02 -15.28 10.81
N THR A 234 -12.08 -14.00 10.40
CA THR A 234 -13.26 -13.13 10.55
C THR A 234 -14.49 -13.65 9.80
N TYR A 235 -14.33 -14.00 8.51
CA TYR A 235 -15.45 -14.46 7.68
C TYR A 235 -16.12 -15.70 8.27
N THR A 236 -15.31 -16.71 8.60
CA THR A 236 -15.79 -17.99 9.17
C THR A 236 -16.44 -17.78 10.53
N ALA A 237 -15.88 -16.91 11.39
CA ALA A 237 -16.44 -16.64 12.71
C ALA A 237 -17.84 -16.00 12.64
N VAL A 238 -18.06 -15.08 11.70
CA VAL A 238 -19.40 -14.49 11.45
C VAL A 238 -20.34 -15.52 10.83
N GLN A 239 -19.88 -16.25 9.82
CA GLN A 239 -20.66 -17.27 9.11
C GLN A 239 -21.16 -18.35 10.06
N GLN A 240 -20.33 -18.78 11.01
CA GLN A 240 -20.67 -19.78 12.02
C GLN A 240 -21.42 -19.24 13.24
N GLY A 241 -21.62 -17.90 13.33
CA GLY A 241 -22.29 -17.26 14.46
C GLY A 241 -21.46 -17.25 15.74
N THR A 242 -20.14 -17.47 15.67
CA THR A 242 -19.23 -17.28 16.82
C THR A 242 -19.24 -15.81 17.25
N VAL A 243 -19.35 -14.90 16.31
CA VAL A 243 -19.63 -13.47 16.48
C VAL A 243 -20.84 -13.08 15.64
N ASP A 244 -21.55 -12.03 16.09
CA ASP A 244 -22.78 -11.57 15.43
C ASP A 244 -22.48 -10.54 14.32
N GLY A 245 -21.31 -9.93 14.34
CA GLY A 245 -20.93 -8.89 13.41
C GLY A 245 -19.46 -8.49 13.53
N LEU A 246 -19.11 -7.46 12.79
CA LEU A 246 -17.78 -6.87 12.74
C LEU A 246 -17.89 -5.39 12.36
N GLU A 247 -16.76 -4.71 12.22
CA GLU A 247 -16.72 -3.31 11.81
C GLU A 247 -15.62 -3.10 10.77
N LEU A 248 -15.96 -2.45 9.66
CA LEU A 248 -15.08 -2.28 8.50
C LEU A 248 -15.42 -1.01 7.72
N PRO A 249 -14.48 -0.47 6.92
CA PRO A 249 -14.78 0.47 5.85
C PRO A 249 -15.53 -0.21 4.69
N ILE A 250 -16.18 0.59 3.85
CA ILE A 250 -17.04 0.11 2.75
C ILE A 250 -16.28 -0.81 1.77
N GLY A 251 -15.04 -0.44 1.37
CA GLY A 251 -14.25 -1.27 0.46
C GLY A 251 -14.02 -2.69 0.98
N PRO A 252 -13.45 -2.87 2.18
CA PRO A 252 -13.33 -4.18 2.82
C PRO A 252 -14.66 -4.90 3.09
N ILE A 253 -15.79 -4.20 3.33
CA ILE A 253 -17.11 -4.85 3.43
C ILE A 253 -17.47 -5.56 2.13
N ASP A 254 -17.24 -4.91 0.99
CA ASP A 254 -17.53 -5.51 -0.31
C ASP A 254 -16.52 -6.61 -0.68
N SER A 255 -15.20 -6.37 -0.50
CA SER A 255 -14.15 -7.33 -0.86
C SER A 255 -14.19 -8.61 0.00
N LEU A 256 -14.63 -8.51 1.26
CA LEU A 256 -14.92 -9.65 2.14
C LEU A 256 -16.21 -10.37 1.76
N LYS A 257 -17.04 -9.78 0.89
CA LYS A 257 -18.42 -10.21 0.62
C LYS A 257 -19.27 -10.30 1.88
N ALA A 258 -19.13 -9.31 2.76
CA ALA A 258 -19.80 -9.31 4.06
C ALA A 258 -21.34 -9.35 3.95
N ASN A 259 -21.89 -8.90 2.81
CA ASN A 259 -23.32 -9.04 2.49
C ASN A 259 -23.83 -10.49 2.46
N GLU A 260 -22.94 -11.48 2.28
CA GLU A 260 -23.32 -12.91 2.31
C GLU A 260 -23.47 -13.45 3.75
N ILE A 261 -22.83 -12.77 4.73
CA ILE A 261 -22.75 -13.22 6.14
C ILE A 261 -23.31 -12.21 7.13
N THR A 262 -23.71 -11.01 6.70
CA THR A 262 -24.30 -9.97 7.57
C THR A 262 -25.50 -9.30 6.88
N LYS A 263 -26.46 -8.81 7.72
CA LYS A 263 -27.73 -8.23 7.25
C LYS A 263 -27.76 -6.71 7.32
N TYR A 264 -27.22 -6.14 8.39
CA TYR A 264 -27.34 -4.72 8.71
C TYR A 264 -25.98 -4.02 8.55
N LEU A 265 -25.99 -2.87 7.89
CA LEU A 265 -24.85 -1.95 7.77
C LEU A 265 -25.27 -0.60 8.33
N SER A 266 -24.71 -0.22 9.47
CA SER A 266 -24.96 1.06 10.11
C SER A 266 -23.76 1.99 9.90
N LEU A 267 -24.00 3.12 9.21
CA LEU A 267 -22.98 4.09 8.86
C LEU A 267 -22.61 4.94 10.09
N THR A 268 -21.79 4.37 10.95
CA THR A 268 -21.41 4.95 12.25
C THR A 268 -20.23 5.90 12.20
N ASN A 269 -19.35 5.79 11.19
CA ASN A 269 -18.11 6.58 11.06
C ASN A 269 -17.30 6.64 12.37
N HIS A 270 -17.28 5.54 13.13
CA HIS A 270 -16.77 5.53 14.51
C HIS A 270 -15.25 5.63 14.60
N THR A 271 -14.51 5.19 13.60
CA THR A 271 -13.05 5.36 13.48
C THR A 271 -12.66 5.57 12.02
N TYR A 272 -11.55 6.28 11.81
CA TYR A 272 -10.92 6.38 10.49
C TYR A 272 -9.87 5.27 10.32
N SER A 273 -10.01 4.48 9.28
CA SER A 273 -9.07 3.40 8.97
C SER A 273 -7.91 3.94 8.13
N MET A 274 -6.82 4.31 8.78
CA MET A 274 -5.56 4.52 8.09
C MET A 274 -4.94 3.16 7.76
N ILE A 275 -4.51 2.95 6.53
CA ILE A 275 -3.68 1.83 6.11
C ILE A 275 -2.30 2.34 5.74
N ALA A 276 -1.25 1.66 6.21
CA ALA A 276 0.11 2.09 6.03
C ALA A 276 0.82 1.22 4.98
N LEU A 277 1.40 1.84 3.97
CA LEU A 277 2.38 1.20 3.09
C LEU A 277 3.73 1.24 3.81
N LEU A 278 4.19 0.08 4.21
CA LEU A 278 5.36 -0.12 5.05
C LEU A 278 6.43 -0.91 4.31
N MET A 279 7.69 -0.66 4.63
CA MET A 279 8.83 -1.40 4.09
C MET A 279 9.79 -1.78 5.23
N SER A 280 10.36 -2.99 5.14
CA SER A 280 11.45 -3.39 6.03
C SER A 280 12.62 -2.42 5.91
N LYS A 281 13.09 -1.90 7.05
CA LYS A 281 14.29 -1.05 7.07
C LYS A 281 15.51 -1.81 6.55
N LYS A 282 15.61 -3.11 6.82
CA LYS A 282 16.71 -3.95 6.30
C LYS A 282 16.70 -4.05 4.77
N THR A 283 15.52 -4.17 4.15
CA THR A 283 15.38 -4.16 2.68
C THR A 283 15.63 -2.77 2.13
N TYR A 284 15.05 -1.73 2.74
CA TYR A 284 15.24 -0.34 2.34
C TYR A 284 16.73 0.07 2.38
N ASP A 285 17.47 -0.28 3.43
CA ASP A 285 18.87 0.10 3.61
C ASP A 285 19.80 -0.53 2.56
N LYS A 286 19.44 -1.67 1.98
CA LYS A 286 20.19 -2.32 0.88
C LYS A 286 20.05 -1.61 -0.47
N LEU A 287 19.04 -0.76 -0.64
CA LEU A 287 18.85 -0.03 -1.89
C LEU A 287 19.92 1.07 -2.04
N PRO A 288 20.45 1.31 -3.25
CA PRO A 288 21.22 2.51 -3.56
C PRO A 288 20.44 3.80 -3.25
N ALA A 289 21.15 4.90 -3.04
CA ALA A 289 20.54 6.17 -2.61
C ALA A 289 19.46 6.69 -3.57
N ASP A 290 19.69 6.57 -4.87
CA ASP A 290 18.73 6.96 -5.90
C ASP A 290 17.45 6.09 -5.86
N LEU A 291 17.57 4.78 -5.67
CA LEU A 291 16.43 3.87 -5.53
C LEU A 291 15.67 4.07 -4.21
N LYS A 292 16.37 4.43 -3.11
CA LYS A 292 15.73 4.84 -1.86
C LYS A 292 14.82 6.04 -2.05
N ASN A 293 15.30 7.05 -2.79
CA ASN A 293 14.52 8.24 -3.11
C ASN A 293 13.30 7.89 -3.97
N ILE A 294 13.49 7.06 -5.01
CA ILE A 294 12.39 6.58 -5.87
C ILE A 294 11.32 5.88 -5.06
N VAL A 295 11.68 4.97 -4.15
CA VAL A 295 10.72 4.24 -3.30
C VAL A 295 9.93 5.20 -2.39
N ARG A 296 10.60 6.19 -1.77
CA ARG A 296 9.92 7.19 -0.93
C ARG A 296 8.98 8.07 -1.76
N GLU A 297 9.43 8.57 -2.89
CA GLU A 297 8.61 9.43 -3.75
C GLU A 297 7.45 8.64 -4.39
N ALA A 298 7.64 7.36 -4.72
CA ALA A 298 6.56 6.50 -5.20
C ALA A 298 5.46 6.31 -4.14
N GLY A 299 5.83 6.11 -2.87
CA GLY A 299 4.88 6.06 -1.76
C GLY A 299 4.07 7.35 -1.65
N LYS A 300 4.72 8.50 -1.64
CA LYS A 300 4.05 9.81 -1.59
C LYS A 300 3.15 10.06 -2.81
N SER A 301 3.64 9.75 -4.00
CA SER A 301 2.91 9.98 -5.25
C SER A 301 1.66 9.11 -5.36
N ALA A 302 1.64 7.95 -4.70
CA ALA A 302 0.48 7.06 -4.66
C ALA A 302 -0.66 7.60 -3.79
N LEU A 303 -0.40 8.49 -2.82
CA LEU A 303 -1.39 8.96 -1.83
C LEU A 303 -2.61 9.62 -2.46
N GLY A 304 -2.40 10.66 -3.28
CA GLY A 304 -3.51 11.40 -3.88
C GLY A 304 -4.44 10.53 -4.73
N PRO A 305 -3.92 9.79 -5.73
CA PRO A 305 -4.72 8.88 -6.53
C PRO A 305 -5.41 7.78 -5.71
N GLN A 306 -4.73 7.18 -4.74
CA GLN A 306 -5.30 6.13 -3.89
C GLN A 306 -6.47 6.67 -3.06
N ARG A 307 -6.32 7.80 -2.39
CA ARG A 307 -7.38 8.46 -1.61
C ARG A 307 -8.58 8.82 -2.46
N ALA A 308 -8.35 9.41 -3.65
CA ALA A 308 -9.42 9.73 -4.59
C ALA A 308 -10.17 8.48 -5.07
N ALA A 309 -9.44 7.41 -5.41
CA ALA A 309 -10.05 6.14 -5.83
C ALA A 309 -10.85 5.50 -4.69
N THR A 310 -10.33 5.46 -3.47
CA THR A 310 -11.02 4.90 -2.30
C THR A 310 -12.32 5.64 -2.02
N ALA A 311 -12.31 6.97 -2.01
CA ALA A 311 -13.50 7.79 -1.79
C ALA A 311 -14.56 7.61 -2.90
N ALA A 312 -14.13 7.53 -4.17
CA ALA A 312 -15.04 7.30 -5.30
C ALA A 312 -15.64 5.89 -5.24
N ASN A 313 -14.80 4.86 -4.98
CA ASN A 313 -15.24 3.47 -4.90
C ASN A 313 -16.20 3.25 -3.73
N ALA A 314 -15.96 3.85 -2.56
CA ALA A 314 -16.83 3.70 -1.39
C ALA A 314 -18.29 4.06 -1.70
N LYS A 315 -18.54 5.14 -2.47
CA LYS A 315 -19.88 5.55 -2.88
C LYS A 315 -20.55 4.52 -3.79
N VAL A 316 -19.82 4.00 -4.78
CA VAL A 316 -20.33 3.00 -5.73
C VAL A 316 -20.61 1.68 -5.03
N LEU A 317 -19.67 1.25 -4.18
CA LEU A 317 -19.77 -0.01 -3.45
C LEU A 317 -20.90 0.01 -2.43
N LEU A 318 -21.14 1.14 -1.74
CA LEU A 318 -22.27 1.28 -0.82
C LEU A 318 -23.61 1.01 -1.51
N VAL A 319 -23.84 1.64 -2.66
CA VAL A 319 -25.04 1.39 -3.49
C VAL A 319 -25.08 -0.09 -3.95
N GLY A 320 -23.93 -0.68 -4.26
CA GLY A 320 -23.82 -2.09 -4.61
C GLY A 320 -24.24 -3.01 -3.46
N LEU A 321 -23.81 -2.72 -2.23
CA LEU A 321 -24.16 -3.49 -1.03
C LEU A 321 -25.66 -3.42 -0.72
N GLU A 322 -26.30 -2.26 -0.88
CA GLU A 322 -27.76 -2.11 -0.76
C GLU A 322 -28.49 -2.99 -1.79
N LYS A 323 -28.07 -2.94 -3.06
CA LYS A 323 -28.63 -3.79 -4.12
C LYS A 323 -28.42 -5.28 -3.88
N LYS A 324 -27.35 -5.67 -3.18
CA LYS A 324 -27.07 -7.04 -2.73
C LYS A 324 -27.90 -7.44 -1.50
N GLY A 325 -28.78 -6.56 -0.99
CA GLY A 325 -29.74 -6.85 0.08
C GLY A 325 -29.29 -6.44 1.48
N MET A 326 -28.16 -5.76 1.66
CA MET A 326 -27.79 -5.19 2.97
C MET A 326 -28.77 -4.08 3.37
N LYS A 327 -29.23 -4.13 4.62
CA LYS A 327 -30.09 -3.09 5.21
C LYS A 327 -29.20 -1.98 5.76
N VAL A 328 -29.08 -0.90 5.00
CA VAL A 328 -28.24 0.25 5.35
C VAL A 328 -29.04 1.29 6.12
N ASN A 329 -28.45 1.83 7.20
CA ASN A 329 -28.97 2.99 7.94
C ASN A 329 -27.85 3.98 8.26
N THR A 330 -28.21 5.25 8.28
CA THR A 330 -27.35 6.35 8.76
C THR A 330 -27.70 6.67 10.20
N VAL A 331 -26.69 6.86 11.04
CA VAL A 331 -26.87 7.30 12.44
C VAL A 331 -27.16 8.78 12.42
N ALA A 332 -28.36 9.16 12.83
CA ALA A 332 -28.81 10.56 12.77
C ALA A 332 -28.11 11.47 13.82
N ASP A 333 -27.84 10.93 15.01
CA ASP A 333 -27.12 11.64 16.08
C ASP A 333 -25.98 10.78 16.62
N ILE A 334 -24.76 11.21 16.38
CA ILE A 334 -23.54 10.55 16.84
C ILE A 334 -23.11 10.97 18.24
N THR A 335 -23.75 11.99 18.83
CA THR A 335 -23.38 12.56 20.13
C THR A 335 -23.42 11.55 21.29
N PRO A 336 -24.44 10.68 21.41
CA PRO A 336 -24.45 9.65 22.44
C PRO A 336 -23.25 8.69 22.36
N PHE A 337 -22.85 8.29 21.14
CA PHE A 337 -21.67 7.45 20.93
C PHE A 337 -20.38 8.16 21.36
N ARG A 338 -20.19 9.43 20.95
CA ARG A 338 -19.04 10.24 21.34
C ARG A 338 -18.94 10.38 22.87
N ASN A 339 -20.07 10.62 23.55
CA ASN A 339 -20.11 10.76 25.01
C ASN A 339 -19.70 9.45 25.71
N ALA A 340 -20.18 8.30 25.23
CA ALA A 340 -19.87 7.00 25.81
C ALA A 340 -18.35 6.67 25.71
N VAL A 341 -17.68 7.05 24.65
CA VAL A 341 -16.26 6.72 24.40
C VAL A 341 -15.29 7.83 24.83
N LYS A 342 -15.76 9.01 25.19
CA LYS A 342 -14.92 10.16 25.55
C LYS A 342 -13.85 9.86 26.61
N PRO A 343 -14.12 9.04 27.66
CA PRO A 343 -13.11 8.70 28.66
C PRO A 343 -11.89 7.97 28.12
N MET A 344 -12.02 7.33 26.96
CA MET A 344 -10.95 6.55 26.34
C MET A 344 -9.74 7.41 25.96
N TYR A 345 -9.95 8.67 25.59
CA TYR A 345 -8.87 9.58 25.21
C TYR A 345 -7.84 9.72 26.34
N LYS A 346 -8.33 9.95 27.57
CA LYS A 346 -7.48 10.01 28.77
C LYS A 346 -6.88 8.64 29.12
N LYS A 347 -7.64 7.56 28.93
CA LYS A 347 -7.20 6.20 29.23
C LYS A 347 -6.00 5.77 28.37
N PHE A 348 -6.00 6.13 27.07
CA PHE A 348 -4.97 5.73 26.13
C PHE A 348 -3.79 6.72 26.02
N GLU A 349 -3.89 7.93 26.58
CA GLU A 349 -2.81 8.92 26.56
C GLU A 349 -1.45 8.35 27.04
N PRO A 350 -1.36 7.58 28.15
CA PRO A 350 -0.08 7.03 28.61
C PRO A 350 0.58 6.06 27.62
N SER A 351 -0.21 5.26 26.90
CA SER A 351 0.31 4.31 25.92
C SER A 351 0.68 4.97 24.59
N ILE A 352 -0.07 5.97 24.15
CA ILE A 352 0.16 6.77 22.94
C ILE A 352 1.39 7.67 23.14
N GLY A 353 1.56 8.20 24.34
CA GLY A 353 2.56 9.20 24.69
C GLY A 353 2.05 10.63 24.53
N THR A 354 2.34 11.45 25.54
CA THR A 354 1.83 12.83 25.66
C THR A 354 2.19 13.71 24.47
N GLU A 355 3.41 13.55 23.92
CA GLU A 355 3.85 14.31 22.72
C GLU A 355 2.92 14.08 21.54
N VAL A 356 2.67 12.80 21.18
CA VAL A 356 1.83 12.43 20.02
C VAL A 356 0.39 12.81 20.28
N MET A 357 -0.12 12.60 21.49
CA MET A 357 -1.49 12.98 21.88
C MET A 357 -1.71 14.50 21.77
N ASN A 358 -0.81 15.32 22.31
CA ASN A 358 -0.92 16.78 22.26
C ASN A 358 -0.84 17.30 20.82
N GLU A 359 0.09 16.76 20.01
CA GLU A 359 0.21 17.16 18.60
C GLU A 359 -1.04 16.77 17.81
N MET A 360 -1.59 15.57 18.05
CA MET A 360 -2.84 15.11 17.45
C MET A 360 -3.99 16.04 17.80
N LEU A 361 -4.21 16.30 19.11
CA LEU A 361 -5.30 17.17 19.58
C LEU A 361 -5.17 18.62 19.10
N ALA A 362 -3.96 19.11 18.88
CA ALA A 362 -3.73 20.41 18.26
C ALA A 362 -4.06 20.42 16.76
N ALA A 363 -3.71 19.35 16.04
CA ALA A 363 -3.87 19.26 14.60
C ALA A 363 -5.34 19.04 14.13
N ILE A 364 -6.21 18.50 15.01
CA ILE A 364 -7.63 18.28 14.70
C ILE A 364 -8.55 19.45 15.10
N LYS A 365 -8.02 20.49 15.74
CA LYS A 365 -8.76 21.73 16.00
C LYS A 365 -8.96 22.54 14.73
#